data_2083b751a8fa5b5258539bc73b4d9e51
#
_entry.id   2083b751a8fa5b5258539bc73b4d9e51
#
_cell.length_a   1.000
_cell.length_b   1.000
_cell.length_c   1.000
_cell.angle_alpha   90.00
_cell.angle_beta   90.00
_cell.angle_gamma   90.00
#
_symmetry.space_group_name_H-M   'P 1'
#
loop_
_entity.id
_entity.type
_entity.pdbx_description
1 polymer ?
#
loop_
_entity_poly.entity_id
_entity_poly.type
_entity_poly.pdbx_seq_one_letter_code
_entity_poly.pdbx_strand_id
1 'polypeptide(L)'
;MAWEIDHRTQSLDGIALGIRRFSAGLCKKVLISNTMGLVADQLFGASAGNINAAGAWLGAVSYMLQIYFDFSGYSDMAIGLGWMFGFHFKENFNYPYISGSIRDFWRRWHISLSGWFLEYLYIPLGGNRKGKFRTVVNKMIVFLCTGIWHGAAVNFLFWGVYHGCFLMLEEYVPWIGRKGSGLKAVFQHIYTLLVVCIGFVFFRAETMAQGVFWVKKMFTGFQWNAAAMSFALQQMTPVFLVTLAGALIACCPVIKTVNNKNWYAPLAYVCSLLGLVVCILSLASGTYNPFIYFRF
;
A
#
# COMPACT_ATOMS: atom_id res chain seq x y z
N MET A 1 -15.40 7.05 -18.87
CA MET A 1 -15.49 5.62 -19.27
C MET A 1 -16.66 5.33 -20.20
N ALA A 2 -17.93 5.64 -19.86
CA ALA A 2 -19.05 5.35 -20.78
C ALA A 2 -18.84 5.96 -22.17
N TRP A 3 -18.39 7.22 -22.24
CA TRP A 3 -18.06 7.88 -23.50
C TRP A 3 -16.91 7.21 -24.27
N GLU A 4 -15.91 6.69 -23.58
CA GLU A 4 -14.75 6.02 -24.22
C GLU A 4 -15.11 4.65 -24.85
N ILE A 5 -16.22 4.04 -24.44
CA ILE A 5 -16.66 2.77 -25.03
C ILE A 5 -16.90 2.95 -26.55
N ASP A 6 -17.53 4.08 -26.90
CA ASP A 6 -17.91 4.37 -28.29
C ASP A 6 -16.88 5.26 -29.03
N HIS A 7 -16.02 6.00 -28.28
CA HIS A 7 -15.14 7.02 -28.84
C HIS A 7 -13.65 6.78 -28.58
N ARG A 8 -13.25 5.56 -28.19
CA ARG A 8 -11.86 5.22 -27.94
C ARG A 8 -11.02 5.28 -29.23
N THR A 9 -9.80 5.78 -29.09
CA THR A 9 -8.81 5.77 -30.17
C THR A 9 -7.60 4.95 -29.73
N GLN A 10 -7.14 4.06 -30.61
CA GLN A 10 -5.92 3.30 -30.40
C GLN A 10 -4.79 3.97 -31.15
N SER A 11 -3.60 4.05 -30.53
CA SER A 11 -2.39 4.58 -31.15
C SER A 11 -1.19 3.72 -30.78
N LEU A 12 -0.18 3.71 -31.64
CA LEU A 12 1.08 3.00 -31.34
C LEU A 12 1.75 3.54 -30.08
N ASP A 13 1.68 4.85 -29.84
CA ASP A 13 2.20 5.49 -28.63
C ASP A 13 1.44 5.02 -27.39
N GLY A 14 0.12 4.93 -27.47
CA GLY A 14 -0.73 4.39 -26.39
C GLY A 14 -0.37 2.94 -26.06
N ILE A 15 -0.14 2.11 -27.09
CA ILE A 15 0.30 0.71 -26.91
C ILE A 15 1.69 0.66 -26.26
N ALA A 16 2.66 1.44 -26.75
CA ALA A 16 4.02 1.46 -26.21
C ALA A 16 4.05 1.94 -24.74
N LEU A 17 3.32 3.01 -24.42
CA LEU A 17 3.16 3.50 -23.05
C LEU A 17 2.46 2.48 -22.16
N GLY A 18 1.43 1.80 -22.70
CA GLY A 18 0.67 0.75 -22.01
C GLY A 18 1.55 -0.44 -21.67
N ILE A 19 2.38 -0.95 -22.60
CA ILE A 19 3.34 -2.03 -22.35
C ILE A 19 4.31 -1.62 -21.24
N ARG A 20 4.87 -0.43 -21.30
CA ARG A 20 5.79 0.08 -20.28
C ARG A 20 5.13 0.14 -18.90
N ARG A 21 3.90 0.64 -18.83
CA ARG A 21 3.15 0.74 -17.57
C ARG A 21 2.80 -0.65 -17.02
N PHE A 22 2.35 -1.55 -17.87
CA PHE A 22 2.07 -2.94 -17.53
C PHE A 22 3.31 -3.65 -16.96
N SER A 23 4.44 -3.55 -17.67
CA SER A 23 5.70 -4.16 -17.23
C SER A 23 6.17 -3.63 -15.88
N ALA A 24 6.05 -2.31 -15.64
CA ALA A 24 6.36 -1.72 -14.35
C ALA A 24 5.43 -2.26 -13.23
N GLY A 25 4.15 -2.43 -13.52
CA GLY A 25 3.19 -3.04 -12.60
C GLY A 25 3.53 -4.49 -12.28
N LEU A 26 3.90 -5.26 -13.30
CA LEU A 26 4.31 -6.66 -13.15
C LEU A 26 5.60 -6.77 -12.32
N CYS A 27 6.58 -5.90 -12.54
CA CYS A 27 7.80 -5.84 -11.71
C CYS A 27 7.48 -5.53 -10.23
N LYS A 28 6.55 -4.61 -9.95
CA LYS A 28 6.08 -4.35 -8.60
C LYS A 28 5.51 -5.61 -7.92
N LYS A 29 4.68 -6.36 -8.65
CA LYS A 29 4.07 -7.60 -8.12
C LYS A 29 5.10 -8.70 -7.96
N VAL A 30 5.82 -9.05 -9.02
CA VAL A 30 6.65 -10.25 -9.06
C VAL A 30 7.94 -10.07 -8.27
N LEU A 31 8.64 -8.93 -8.46
CA LEU A 31 9.96 -8.74 -7.87
C LEU A 31 9.90 -8.13 -6.47
N ILE A 32 8.99 -7.18 -6.22
CA ILE A 32 8.93 -6.50 -4.92
C ILE A 32 7.91 -7.17 -4.00
N SER A 33 6.64 -7.19 -4.40
CA SER A 33 5.57 -7.66 -3.51
C SER A 33 5.75 -9.12 -3.10
N ASN A 34 6.08 -10.01 -4.03
CA ASN A 34 6.28 -11.43 -3.72
C ASN A 34 7.45 -11.63 -2.74
N THR A 35 8.57 -10.94 -2.94
CA THR A 35 9.74 -11.03 -2.03
C THR A 35 9.39 -10.51 -0.63
N MET A 36 8.71 -9.36 -0.53
CA MET A 36 8.24 -8.84 0.76
C MET A 36 7.21 -9.77 1.41
N GLY A 37 6.33 -10.37 0.59
CA GLY A 37 5.31 -11.30 1.03
C GLY A 37 5.87 -12.57 1.65
N LEU A 38 6.92 -13.15 1.06
CA LEU A 38 7.59 -14.33 1.62
C LEU A 38 8.06 -14.07 3.06
N VAL A 39 8.72 -12.94 3.30
CA VAL A 39 9.21 -12.57 4.63
C VAL A 39 8.04 -12.28 5.59
N ALA A 40 7.02 -11.56 5.14
CA ALA A 40 5.84 -11.30 5.94
C ALA A 40 5.13 -12.60 6.33
N ASP A 41 4.89 -13.51 5.38
CA ASP A 41 4.19 -14.78 5.63
C ASP A 41 4.98 -15.70 6.59
N GLN A 42 6.31 -15.79 6.45
CA GLN A 42 7.15 -16.58 7.36
C GLN A 42 7.13 -16.03 8.78
N LEU A 43 7.22 -14.72 8.94
CA LEU A 43 7.21 -14.08 10.26
C LEU A 43 5.82 -14.14 10.89
N PHE A 44 4.76 -13.78 10.18
CA PHE A 44 3.38 -13.86 10.72
C PHE A 44 2.91 -15.28 11.01
N GLY A 45 3.45 -16.29 10.31
CA GLY A 45 3.18 -17.71 10.56
C GLY A 45 4.05 -18.33 11.66
N ALA A 46 5.05 -17.61 12.18
CA ALA A 46 5.95 -18.14 13.19
C ALA A 46 5.29 -18.30 14.56
N SER A 47 5.75 -19.28 15.34
CA SER A 47 5.32 -19.46 16.72
C SER A 47 5.68 -18.25 17.60
N ALA A 48 4.86 -17.97 18.61
CA ALA A 48 5.01 -16.82 19.49
C ALA A 48 6.38 -16.71 20.18
N GLY A 49 7.04 -17.86 20.44
CA GLY A 49 8.38 -17.94 21.04
C GLY A 49 9.50 -17.50 20.09
N ASN A 50 9.27 -17.59 18.79
CA ASN A 50 10.25 -17.22 17.74
C ASN A 50 10.12 -15.78 17.26
N ILE A 51 9.27 -14.96 17.87
CA ILE A 51 9.08 -13.57 17.52
C ILE A 51 9.52 -12.64 18.64
N ASN A 52 10.51 -11.81 18.35
CA ASN A 52 10.92 -10.67 19.16
C ASN A 52 10.52 -9.35 18.48
N ALA A 53 10.89 -8.19 19.06
CA ALA A 53 10.58 -6.88 18.48
C ALA A 53 11.15 -6.71 17.06
N ALA A 54 12.38 -7.16 16.82
CA ALA A 54 13.01 -7.06 15.49
C ALA A 54 12.23 -7.84 14.43
N GLY A 55 11.88 -9.11 14.71
CA GLY A 55 11.04 -9.92 13.81
C GLY A 55 9.65 -9.34 13.62
N ALA A 56 9.04 -8.79 14.67
CA ALA A 56 7.72 -8.17 14.59
C ALA A 56 7.73 -6.92 13.69
N TRP A 57 8.72 -6.04 13.83
CA TRP A 57 8.87 -4.87 12.96
C TRP A 57 9.22 -5.26 11.52
N LEU A 58 10.12 -6.23 11.33
CA LEU A 58 10.49 -6.72 10.01
C LEU A 58 9.26 -7.29 9.28
N GLY A 59 8.44 -8.09 9.95
CA GLY A 59 7.20 -8.63 9.38
C GLY A 59 6.18 -7.55 9.05
N ALA A 60 5.97 -6.60 9.96
CA ALA A 60 5.03 -5.49 9.75
C ALA A 60 5.44 -4.59 8.57
N VAL A 61 6.71 -4.21 8.47
CA VAL A 61 7.23 -3.39 7.36
C VAL A 61 7.20 -4.18 6.05
N SER A 62 7.56 -5.46 6.07
CA SER A 62 7.49 -6.33 4.89
C SER A 62 6.05 -6.43 4.38
N TYR A 63 5.06 -6.62 5.25
CA TYR A 63 3.65 -6.65 4.86
C TYR A 63 3.16 -5.28 4.33
N MET A 64 3.55 -4.20 4.99
CA MET A 64 3.23 -2.84 4.55
C MET A 64 3.73 -2.58 3.10
N LEU A 65 4.94 -3.02 2.77
CA LEU A 65 5.48 -2.92 1.41
C LEU A 65 4.80 -3.91 0.47
N GLN A 66 4.57 -5.15 0.90
CA GLN A 66 3.85 -6.16 0.13
C GLN A 66 2.51 -5.65 -0.36
N ILE A 67 1.62 -5.20 0.54
CA ILE A 67 0.26 -4.78 0.17
C ILE A 67 0.27 -3.58 -0.78
N TYR A 68 1.19 -2.64 -0.60
CA TYR A 68 1.33 -1.50 -1.50
C TYR A 68 1.78 -1.91 -2.90
N PHE A 69 2.85 -2.69 -3.01
CA PHE A 69 3.38 -3.08 -4.33
C PHE A 69 2.52 -4.12 -5.02
N ASP A 70 1.82 -4.98 -4.28
CA ASP A 70 0.83 -5.90 -4.82
C ASP A 70 -0.31 -5.13 -5.51
N PHE A 71 -0.93 -4.24 -4.78
CA PHE A 71 -2.11 -3.54 -5.26
C PHE A 71 -1.78 -2.41 -6.25
N SER A 72 -0.72 -1.65 -6.02
CA SER A 72 -0.28 -0.66 -7.01
C SER A 72 0.23 -1.32 -8.29
N GLY A 73 0.84 -2.50 -8.19
CA GLY A 73 1.24 -3.31 -9.34
C GLY A 73 0.04 -3.74 -10.18
N TYR A 74 -0.99 -4.29 -9.54
CA TYR A 74 -2.26 -4.61 -10.20
C TYR A 74 -2.88 -3.38 -10.89
N SER A 75 -2.92 -2.25 -10.17
CA SER A 75 -3.48 -1.01 -10.71
C SER A 75 -2.69 -0.50 -11.93
N ASP A 76 -1.35 -0.56 -11.89
CA ASP A 76 -0.49 -0.19 -13.02
C ASP A 76 -0.69 -1.12 -14.22
N MET A 77 -0.85 -2.43 -13.99
CA MET A 77 -1.15 -3.38 -15.08
C MET A 77 -2.50 -3.10 -15.70
N ALA A 78 -3.54 -2.83 -14.90
CA ALA A 78 -4.87 -2.50 -15.38
C ALA A 78 -4.86 -1.20 -16.21
N ILE A 79 -4.18 -0.15 -15.73
CA ILE A 79 -4.02 1.12 -16.46
C ILE A 79 -3.25 0.90 -17.77
N GLY A 80 -2.17 0.11 -17.71
CA GLY A 80 -1.36 -0.22 -18.89
C GLY A 80 -2.16 -0.94 -19.97
N LEU A 81 -2.94 -1.97 -19.59
CA LEU A 81 -3.88 -2.64 -20.49
C LEU A 81 -4.94 -1.68 -21.03
N GLY A 82 -5.49 -0.82 -20.17
CA GLY A 82 -6.43 0.21 -20.59
C GLY A 82 -5.85 1.06 -21.73
N TRP A 83 -4.64 1.58 -21.57
CA TRP A 83 -3.98 2.40 -22.61
C TRP A 83 -3.77 1.66 -23.92
N MET A 84 -3.42 0.36 -23.87
CA MET A 84 -3.28 -0.47 -25.09
C MET A 84 -4.59 -0.58 -25.88
N PHE A 85 -5.72 -0.55 -25.17
CA PHE A 85 -7.06 -0.64 -25.76
C PHE A 85 -7.75 0.71 -25.95
N GLY A 86 -7.08 1.84 -25.68
CA GLY A 86 -7.61 3.18 -25.84
C GLY A 86 -8.51 3.65 -24.69
N PHE A 87 -8.42 3.00 -23.50
CA PHE A 87 -9.12 3.40 -22.28
C PHE A 87 -8.18 4.13 -21.30
N HIS A 88 -8.70 5.14 -20.62
CA HIS A 88 -7.95 5.95 -19.65
C HIS A 88 -8.50 5.77 -18.23
N PHE A 89 -7.99 4.77 -17.52
CA PHE A 89 -8.33 4.56 -16.12
C PHE A 89 -7.62 5.59 -15.23
N LYS A 90 -8.31 6.00 -14.14
CA LYS A 90 -7.76 6.92 -13.15
C LYS A 90 -6.65 6.24 -12.34
N GLU A 91 -5.67 7.04 -11.91
CA GLU A 91 -4.63 6.59 -10.96
C GLU A 91 -5.28 6.18 -9.63
N ASN A 92 -4.83 5.06 -9.07
CA ASN A 92 -5.32 4.53 -7.81
C ASN A 92 -4.35 4.77 -6.65
N PHE A 93 -3.09 5.04 -6.95
CA PHE A 93 -2.03 5.32 -5.97
C PHE A 93 -1.17 6.52 -6.38
N ASN A 94 -0.76 7.32 -5.40
CA ASN A 94 0.14 8.46 -5.62
C ASN A 94 1.18 8.57 -4.49
N TYR A 95 2.12 7.59 -4.42
CA TYR A 95 3.18 7.53 -3.40
C TYR A 95 2.64 7.72 -1.97
N PRO A 96 1.78 6.82 -1.46
CA PRO A 96 1.07 7.01 -0.19
C PRO A 96 2.02 7.08 1.01
N TYR A 97 3.18 6.46 0.94
CA TYR A 97 4.12 6.40 2.07
C TYR A 97 4.97 7.66 2.26
N ILE A 98 4.86 8.68 1.40
CA ILE A 98 5.44 10.01 1.66
C ILE A 98 4.48 10.95 2.40
N SER A 99 3.31 10.47 2.80
CA SER A 99 2.28 11.28 3.45
C SER A 99 2.74 11.80 4.81
N GLY A 100 2.37 13.04 5.10
CA GLY A 100 2.61 13.68 6.39
C GLY A 100 1.38 13.68 7.30
N SER A 101 0.29 13.02 6.93
CA SER A 101 -0.92 12.86 7.73
C SER A 101 -1.77 11.68 7.24
N ILE A 102 -2.64 11.16 8.10
CA ILE A 102 -3.59 10.09 7.72
C ILE A 102 -4.56 10.57 6.64
N ARG A 103 -4.95 11.85 6.69
CA ARG A 103 -5.74 12.47 5.63
C ARG A 103 -5.00 12.50 4.29
N ASP A 104 -3.72 12.85 4.27
CA ASP A 104 -2.90 12.84 3.05
C ASP A 104 -2.67 11.41 2.55
N PHE A 105 -2.48 10.44 3.46
CA PHE A 105 -2.37 9.03 3.12
C PHE A 105 -3.61 8.55 2.36
N TRP A 106 -4.82 8.78 2.85
CA TRP A 106 -6.06 8.34 2.20
C TRP A 106 -6.36 9.07 0.89
N ARG A 107 -5.80 10.25 0.64
CA ARG A 107 -5.83 10.94 -0.65
C ARG A 107 -4.91 10.32 -1.69
N ARG A 108 -3.96 9.48 -1.26
CA ARG A 108 -2.93 8.85 -2.10
C ARG A 108 -3.08 7.33 -2.19
N TRP A 109 -3.85 6.74 -1.30
CA TRP A 109 -4.11 5.31 -1.20
C TRP A 109 -5.51 5.00 -1.69
N HIS A 110 -5.64 4.01 -2.62
CA HIS A 110 -6.91 3.50 -3.14
C HIS A 110 -7.89 4.61 -3.51
N ILE A 111 -7.42 5.52 -4.37
CA ILE A 111 -8.11 6.78 -4.72
C ILE A 111 -9.50 6.52 -5.32
N SER A 112 -9.63 5.45 -6.13
CA SER A 112 -10.91 5.08 -6.74
C SER A 112 -11.96 4.69 -5.68
N LEU A 113 -11.60 3.89 -4.68
CA LEU A 113 -12.51 3.50 -3.60
C LEU A 113 -12.88 4.70 -2.72
N SER A 114 -11.88 5.52 -2.37
CA SER A 114 -12.11 6.76 -1.60
C SER A 114 -13.05 7.71 -2.34
N GLY A 115 -12.89 7.84 -3.66
CA GLY A 115 -13.79 8.63 -4.50
C GLY A 115 -15.21 8.05 -4.55
N TRP A 116 -15.34 6.73 -4.66
CA TRP A 116 -16.63 6.06 -4.66
C TRP A 116 -17.38 6.28 -3.33
N PHE A 117 -16.73 6.04 -2.20
CA PHE A 117 -17.33 6.30 -0.89
C PHE A 117 -17.68 7.78 -0.66
N LEU A 118 -16.87 8.70 -1.20
CA LEU A 118 -17.17 10.13 -1.15
C LEU A 118 -18.46 10.45 -1.89
N GLU A 119 -18.60 9.99 -3.14
CA GLU A 119 -19.73 10.33 -4.00
C GLU A 119 -21.02 9.59 -3.61
N TYR A 120 -20.94 8.29 -3.31
CA TYR A 120 -22.10 7.44 -3.12
C TYR A 120 -22.51 7.22 -1.66
N LEU A 121 -21.66 7.56 -0.69
CA LEU A 121 -22.00 7.41 0.72
C LEU A 121 -21.87 8.73 1.51
N TYR A 122 -20.70 9.38 1.48
CA TYR A 122 -20.46 10.55 2.30
C TYR A 122 -21.34 11.75 1.92
N ILE A 123 -21.43 12.09 0.64
CA ILE A 123 -22.24 13.20 0.14
C ILE A 123 -23.75 12.96 0.37
N PRO A 124 -24.31 11.76 0.06
CA PRO A 124 -25.70 11.46 0.34
C PRO A 124 -26.09 11.50 1.83
N LEU A 125 -25.16 11.12 2.74
CA LEU A 125 -25.37 11.27 4.20
C LEU A 125 -25.42 12.74 4.67
N GLY A 126 -25.14 13.68 3.77
CA GLY A 126 -25.11 15.13 4.03
C GLY A 126 -23.70 15.73 4.09
N GLY A 127 -22.65 14.91 3.92
CA GLY A 127 -21.26 15.36 3.91
C GLY A 127 -20.90 16.17 5.16
N ASN A 128 -20.34 17.37 4.97
CA ASN A 128 -19.99 18.34 6.04
C ASN A 128 -21.02 19.47 6.23
N ARG A 129 -22.18 19.40 5.56
CA ARG A 129 -23.16 20.50 5.52
C ARG A 129 -24.05 20.57 6.77
N LYS A 130 -24.15 19.48 7.56
CA LYS A 130 -25.06 19.35 8.71
C LYS A 130 -24.35 19.51 10.06
N GLY A 131 -23.30 20.34 10.12
CA GLY A 131 -22.55 20.64 11.33
C GLY A 131 -21.46 19.61 11.70
N LYS A 132 -20.61 19.97 12.67
CA LYS A 132 -19.40 19.22 13.03
C LYS A 132 -19.71 17.80 13.50
N PHE A 133 -20.66 17.62 14.40
CA PHE A 133 -21.03 16.29 14.95
C PHE A 133 -21.47 15.35 13.82
N ARG A 134 -22.36 15.81 12.93
CA ARG A 134 -22.83 14.98 11.81
C ARG A 134 -21.70 14.66 10.84
N THR A 135 -20.74 15.56 10.63
CA THR A 135 -19.55 15.32 9.83
C THR A 135 -18.71 14.18 10.38
N VAL A 136 -18.50 14.13 11.71
CA VAL A 136 -17.79 13.02 12.38
C VAL A 136 -18.53 11.72 12.16
N VAL A 137 -19.82 11.68 12.43
CA VAL A 137 -20.65 10.46 12.25
C VAL A 137 -20.59 9.98 10.80
N ASN A 138 -20.73 10.86 9.82
CA ASN A 138 -20.66 10.50 8.40
C ASN A 138 -19.31 9.90 8.03
N LYS A 139 -18.19 10.47 8.51
CA LYS A 139 -16.84 9.94 8.27
C LYS A 139 -16.64 8.58 8.94
N MET A 140 -17.10 8.42 10.18
CA MET A 140 -17.02 7.13 10.87
C MET A 140 -17.83 6.05 10.16
N ILE A 141 -19.03 6.38 9.64
CA ILE A 141 -19.83 5.45 8.83
C ILE A 141 -19.06 5.04 7.58
N VAL A 142 -18.42 5.99 6.86
CA VAL A 142 -17.61 5.68 5.68
C VAL A 142 -16.48 4.70 6.01
N PHE A 143 -15.73 4.94 7.08
CA PHE A 143 -14.63 4.05 7.47
C PHE A 143 -15.11 2.71 7.97
N LEU A 144 -16.24 2.66 8.69
CA LEU A 144 -16.89 1.43 9.08
C LEU A 144 -17.29 0.60 7.86
N CYS A 145 -17.96 1.22 6.89
CA CYS A 145 -18.33 0.57 5.63
C CYS A 145 -17.12 0.14 4.83
N THR A 146 -16.02 0.92 4.84
CA THR A 146 -14.76 0.53 4.21
C THR A 146 -14.18 -0.74 4.86
N GLY A 147 -14.22 -0.83 6.18
CA GLY A 147 -13.81 -2.05 6.90
C GLY A 147 -14.64 -3.27 6.52
N ILE A 148 -15.97 -3.15 6.55
CA ILE A 148 -16.91 -4.22 6.16
C ILE A 148 -16.71 -4.63 4.69
N TRP A 149 -16.40 -3.70 3.82
CA TRP A 149 -16.14 -3.96 2.40
C TRP A 149 -14.91 -4.86 2.20
N HIS A 150 -13.90 -4.75 3.07
CA HIS A 150 -12.72 -5.61 3.03
C HIS A 150 -12.97 -7.03 3.56
N GLY A 151 -14.00 -7.23 4.35
CA GLY A 151 -14.37 -8.56 4.86
C GLY A 151 -15.22 -8.50 6.12
N ALA A 152 -15.86 -9.62 6.43
CA ALA A 152 -16.76 -9.74 7.58
C ALA A 152 -16.03 -9.97 8.93
N ALA A 153 -14.72 -10.17 8.93
CA ALA A 153 -13.97 -10.44 10.14
C ALA A 153 -13.79 -9.15 10.99
N VAL A 154 -13.80 -9.31 12.31
CA VAL A 154 -13.77 -8.21 13.29
C VAL A 154 -12.51 -7.34 13.14
N ASN A 155 -11.39 -7.90 12.72
CA ASN A 155 -10.15 -7.17 12.48
C ASN A 155 -10.28 -6.13 11.34
N PHE A 156 -11.06 -6.39 10.28
CA PHE A 156 -11.33 -5.39 9.25
C PHE A 156 -12.23 -4.26 9.74
N LEU A 157 -13.24 -4.63 10.55
CA LEU A 157 -14.10 -3.64 11.21
C LEU A 157 -13.29 -2.73 12.13
N PHE A 158 -12.43 -3.33 12.96
CA PHE A 158 -11.50 -2.59 13.82
C PHE A 158 -10.59 -1.69 13.01
N TRP A 159 -10.01 -2.19 11.91
CA TRP A 159 -9.13 -1.43 11.03
C TRP A 159 -9.84 -0.18 10.45
N GLY A 160 -11.10 -0.32 10.03
CA GLY A 160 -11.89 0.82 9.56
C GLY A 160 -12.11 1.86 10.66
N VAL A 161 -12.59 1.44 11.85
CA VAL A 161 -12.79 2.33 13.01
C VAL A 161 -11.48 2.99 13.43
N TYR A 162 -10.39 2.23 13.48
CA TYR A 162 -9.05 2.72 13.80
C TYR A 162 -8.63 3.89 12.91
N HIS A 163 -8.70 3.74 11.59
CA HIS A 163 -8.36 4.83 10.66
C HIS A 163 -9.33 6.00 10.75
N GLY A 164 -10.62 5.73 10.96
CA GLY A 164 -11.62 6.76 11.20
C GLY A 164 -11.30 7.62 12.44
N CYS A 165 -10.90 6.99 13.55
CA CYS A 165 -10.49 7.68 14.78
C CYS A 165 -9.26 8.59 14.55
N PHE A 166 -8.23 8.10 13.87
CA PHE A 166 -7.04 8.92 13.58
C PHE A 166 -7.35 10.07 12.63
N LEU A 167 -8.23 9.88 11.66
CA LEU A 167 -8.69 10.97 10.80
C LEU A 167 -9.43 12.06 11.59
N MET A 168 -10.24 11.65 12.58
CA MET A 168 -10.91 12.60 13.50
C MET A 168 -9.90 13.29 14.41
N LEU A 169 -8.93 12.56 14.95
CA LEU A 169 -7.86 13.14 15.76
C LEU A 169 -7.13 14.25 14.99
N GLU A 170 -6.76 14.03 13.73
CA GLU A 170 -6.11 15.03 12.88
C GLU A 170 -6.99 16.26 12.59
N GLU A 171 -8.31 16.06 12.54
CA GLU A 171 -9.23 17.18 12.31
C GLU A 171 -9.39 18.08 13.53
N TYR A 172 -9.39 17.49 14.74
CA TYR A 172 -9.59 18.22 15.98
C TYR A 172 -8.29 18.64 16.67
N VAL A 173 -7.14 18.05 16.29
CA VAL A 173 -5.81 18.41 16.78
C VAL A 173 -4.98 19.04 15.66
N PRO A 174 -5.08 20.35 15.42
CA PRO A 174 -4.46 21.04 14.28
C PRO A 174 -2.94 20.88 14.21
N TRP A 175 -2.29 20.66 15.35
CA TRP A 175 -0.84 20.44 15.37
C TRP A 175 -0.44 19.16 14.62
N ILE A 176 -1.25 18.11 14.70
CA ILE A 176 -1.01 16.85 13.99
C ILE A 176 -1.51 16.95 12.53
N GLY A 177 -2.71 17.51 12.31
CA GLY A 177 -3.38 17.47 11.01
C GLY A 177 -2.94 18.54 10.00
N ARG A 178 -2.33 19.66 10.44
CA ARG A 178 -1.85 20.72 9.54
C ARG A 178 -0.42 20.49 9.12
N LYS A 179 -0.15 20.58 7.82
CA LYS A 179 1.18 20.41 7.23
C LYS A 179 2.24 21.24 7.97
N GLY A 180 3.25 20.55 8.48
CA GLY A 180 4.40 21.14 9.12
C GLY A 180 5.58 21.33 8.18
N SER A 181 6.61 22.02 8.66
CA SER A 181 7.91 22.15 8.01
C SER A 181 9.03 21.76 8.99
N GLY A 182 10.21 21.50 8.48
CA GLY A 182 11.35 21.11 9.30
C GLY A 182 11.09 19.88 10.18
N LEU A 183 11.48 19.94 11.43
CA LEU A 183 11.37 18.82 12.37
C LEU A 183 9.92 18.37 12.59
N LYS A 184 8.96 19.30 12.58
CA LYS A 184 7.54 18.95 12.66
C LYS A 184 7.09 18.04 11.50
N ALA A 185 7.54 18.31 10.28
CA ALA A 185 7.21 17.48 9.12
C ALA A 185 7.75 16.05 9.27
N VAL A 186 8.96 15.90 9.84
CA VAL A 186 9.55 14.58 10.14
C VAL A 186 8.71 13.83 11.17
N PHE A 187 8.33 14.47 12.28
CA PHE A 187 7.45 13.83 13.27
C PHE A 187 6.10 13.43 12.70
N GLN A 188 5.47 14.29 11.88
CA GLN A 188 4.20 13.98 11.23
C GLN A 188 4.33 12.81 10.26
N HIS A 189 5.43 12.71 9.54
CA HIS A 189 5.70 11.60 8.65
C HIS A 189 5.88 10.27 9.42
N ILE A 190 6.70 10.27 10.48
CA ILE A 190 6.89 9.11 11.36
C ILE A 190 5.55 8.68 11.99
N TYR A 191 4.77 9.62 12.52
CA TYR A 191 3.43 9.37 13.05
C TYR A 191 2.54 8.69 12.02
N THR A 192 2.49 9.23 10.79
CA THR A 192 1.64 8.70 9.73
C THR A 192 2.05 7.26 9.35
N LEU A 193 3.35 7.01 9.15
CA LEU A 193 3.85 5.69 8.83
C LEU A 193 3.59 4.68 9.96
N LEU A 194 3.75 5.10 11.22
CA LEU A 194 3.49 4.27 12.38
C LEU A 194 2.01 3.86 12.47
N VAL A 195 1.11 4.85 12.34
CA VAL A 195 -0.34 4.58 12.35
C VAL A 195 -0.74 3.64 11.20
N VAL A 196 -0.25 3.90 9.99
CA VAL A 196 -0.55 3.05 8.83
C VAL A 196 0.02 1.64 9.01
N CYS A 197 1.25 1.51 9.48
CA CYS A 197 1.90 0.22 9.71
C CYS A 197 1.13 -0.62 10.75
N ILE A 198 0.75 -0.03 11.88
CA ILE A 198 -0.06 -0.71 12.91
C ILE A 198 -1.45 -1.10 12.33
N GLY A 199 -2.08 -0.21 11.58
CA GLY A 199 -3.33 -0.51 10.88
C GLY A 199 -3.18 -1.75 9.98
N PHE A 200 -2.10 -1.86 9.22
CA PHE A 200 -1.84 -3.01 8.36
C PHE A 200 -1.48 -4.29 9.12
N VAL A 201 -0.93 -4.21 10.34
CA VAL A 201 -0.77 -5.39 11.21
C VAL A 201 -2.14 -5.99 11.55
N PHE A 202 -3.12 -5.18 11.93
CA PHE A 202 -4.48 -5.68 12.16
C PHE A 202 -5.16 -6.17 10.89
N PHE A 203 -4.90 -5.54 9.77
CA PHE A 203 -5.41 -5.96 8.47
C PHE A 203 -4.88 -7.34 8.04
N ARG A 204 -3.59 -7.63 8.34
CA ARG A 204 -2.93 -8.92 8.02
C ARG A 204 -3.33 -10.02 8.97
N ALA A 205 -3.63 -9.68 10.23
CA ALA A 205 -3.89 -10.64 11.26
C ALA A 205 -5.17 -11.46 10.98
N GLU A 206 -5.11 -12.75 11.22
CA GLU A 206 -6.27 -13.64 11.07
C GLU A 206 -7.31 -13.42 12.17
N THR A 207 -6.85 -12.98 13.34
CA THR A 207 -7.71 -12.69 14.50
C THR A 207 -7.28 -11.41 15.21
N MET A 208 -8.21 -10.78 15.94
CA MET A 208 -7.89 -9.62 16.80
C MET A 208 -6.82 -9.96 17.83
N ALA A 209 -6.84 -11.16 18.40
CA ALA A 209 -5.82 -11.60 19.37
C ALA A 209 -4.43 -11.65 18.76
N GLN A 210 -4.31 -12.14 17.54
CA GLN A 210 -3.05 -12.14 16.78
C GLN A 210 -2.58 -10.70 16.51
N GLY A 211 -3.47 -9.81 16.06
CA GLY A 211 -3.12 -8.39 15.82
C GLY A 211 -2.60 -7.70 17.08
N VAL A 212 -3.28 -7.87 18.20
CA VAL A 212 -2.85 -7.35 19.52
C VAL A 212 -1.50 -7.96 19.93
N PHE A 213 -1.31 -9.26 19.77
CA PHE A 213 -0.04 -9.94 20.05
C PHE A 213 1.11 -9.32 19.26
N TRP A 214 0.92 -9.10 17.95
CA TRP A 214 1.93 -8.51 17.07
C TRP A 214 2.29 -7.09 17.48
N VAL A 215 1.29 -6.23 17.69
CA VAL A 215 1.52 -4.86 18.15
C VAL A 215 2.23 -4.85 19.52
N LYS A 216 1.79 -5.72 20.46
CA LYS A 216 2.50 -5.87 21.73
C LYS A 216 3.97 -6.26 21.52
N LYS A 217 4.27 -7.24 20.67
CA LYS A 217 5.66 -7.66 20.38
C LYS A 217 6.50 -6.55 19.76
N MET A 218 5.93 -5.73 18.87
CA MET A 218 6.63 -4.57 18.29
C MET A 218 7.16 -3.59 19.36
N PHE A 219 6.41 -3.40 20.45
CA PHE A 219 6.75 -2.38 21.47
C PHE A 219 7.28 -2.95 22.79
N THR A 220 7.15 -4.24 23.06
CA THR A 220 7.58 -4.87 24.32
C THR A 220 8.50 -6.08 24.11
N GLY A 221 8.70 -6.54 22.88
CA GLY A 221 9.48 -7.72 22.55
C GLY A 221 11.01 -7.51 22.52
N PHE A 222 11.54 -6.59 23.30
CA PHE A 222 12.98 -6.24 23.33
C PHE A 222 13.84 -7.18 24.17
N GLN A 223 13.23 -8.16 24.85
CA GLN A 223 14.00 -9.18 25.58
C GLN A 223 14.87 -9.97 24.62
N TRP A 224 16.13 -10.20 25.01
CA TRP A 224 17.06 -10.98 24.22
C TRP A 224 16.57 -12.43 24.10
N ASN A 225 16.37 -12.87 22.87
CA ASN A 225 16.05 -14.25 22.52
C ASN A 225 16.85 -14.61 21.28
N ALA A 226 17.90 -15.41 21.46
CA ALA A 226 18.82 -15.76 20.37
C ALA A 226 18.12 -16.52 19.22
N ALA A 227 17.18 -17.41 19.53
CA ALA A 227 16.42 -18.13 18.52
C ALA A 227 15.54 -17.21 17.68
N ALA A 228 14.80 -16.29 18.32
CA ALA A 228 13.97 -15.31 17.64
C ALA A 228 14.79 -14.30 16.81
N MET A 229 15.97 -13.91 17.32
CA MET A 229 16.87 -13.03 16.58
C MET A 229 17.47 -13.75 15.35
N SER A 230 17.95 -14.99 15.52
CA SER A 230 18.45 -15.81 14.41
C SER A 230 17.37 -16.01 13.34
N PHE A 231 16.13 -16.29 13.75
CA PHE A 231 15.01 -16.46 12.84
C PHE A 231 14.72 -15.18 12.03
N ALA A 232 14.72 -14.01 12.69
CA ALA A 232 14.56 -12.72 12.00
C ALA A 232 15.70 -12.42 11.03
N LEU A 233 16.96 -12.69 11.41
CA LEU A 233 18.14 -12.47 10.58
C LEU A 233 18.17 -13.39 9.34
N GLN A 234 17.69 -14.63 9.46
CA GLN A 234 17.57 -15.57 8.33
C GLN A 234 16.65 -15.02 7.22
N GLN A 235 15.69 -14.17 7.56
CA GLN A 235 14.83 -13.52 6.57
C GLN A 235 15.54 -12.42 5.78
N MET A 236 16.64 -11.87 6.29
CA MET A 236 17.39 -10.77 5.68
C MET A 236 18.38 -11.27 4.63
N THR A 237 17.91 -12.04 3.66
CA THR A 237 18.72 -12.53 2.54
C THR A 237 19.23 -11.38 1.66
N PRO A 238 20.33 -11.55 0.90
CA PRO A 238 20.79 -10.52 -0.03
C PRO A 238 19.71 -10.06 -1.01
N VAL A 239 18.89 -11.00 -1.53
CA VAL A 239 17.77 -10.68 -2.42
C VAL A 239 16.73 -9.80 -1.72
N PHE A 240 16.37 -10.15 -0.47
CA PHE A 240 15.46 -9.34 0.32
C PHE A 240 16.00 -7.92 0.55
N LEU A 241 17.28 -7.78 0.93
CA LEU A 241 17.89 -6.49 1.22
C LEU A 241 17.94 -5.58 -0.02
N VAL A 242 18.32 -6.13 -1.18
CA VAL A 242 18.31 -5.38 -2.45
C VAL A 242 16.88 -4.98 -2.83
N THR A 243 15.93 -5.90 -2.68
CA THR A 243 14.52 -5.63 -2.97
C THR A 243 13.95 -4.58 -2.01
N LEU A 244 14.28 -4.65 -0.72
CA LEU A 244 13.88 -3.67 0.29
C LEU A 244 14.39 -2.26 -0.07
N ALA A 245 15.68 -2.14 -0.42
CA ALA A 245 16.25 -0.87 -0.85
C ALA A 245 15.54 -0.32 -2.10
N GLY A 246 15.32 -1.16 -3.12
CA GLY A 246 14.55 -0.81 -4.31
C GLY A 246 13.11 -0.39 -4.00
N ALA A 247 12.43 -1.10 -3.10
CA ALA A 247 11.07 -0.79 -2.65
C ALA A 247 11.00 0.58 -1.95
N LEU A 248 11.94 0.89 -1.06
CA LEU A 248 12.00 2.19 -0.37
C LEU A 248 12.21 3.35 -1.36
N ILE A 249 13.09 3.18 -2.35
CA ILE A 249 13.28 4.17 -3.43
C ILE A 249 11.99 4.32 -4.25
N ALA A 250 11.33 3.21 -4.60
CA ALA A 250 10.09 3.20 -5.38
C ALA A 250 8.87 3.77 -4.60
N CYS A 251 8.92 3.84 -3.27
CA CYS A 251 7.94 4.57 -2.47
C CYS A 251 8.06 6.10 -2.62
N CYS A 252 9.16 6.61 -3.13
CA CYS A 252 9.42 8.03 -3.36
C CYS A 252 9.16 8.43 -4.81
N PRO A 253 8.76 9.68 -5.11
CA PRO A 253 8.45 10.14 -6.47
C PRO A 253 9.70 10.43 -7.31
N VAL A 254 10.74 9.58 -7.21
CA VAL A 254 12.02 9.75 -7.93
C VAL A 254 11.79 9.79 -9.44
N ILE A 255 10.92 8.93 -9.96
CA ILE A 255 10.61 8.88 -11.40
C ILE A 255 10.04 10.22 -11.87
N LYS A 256 9.22 10.90 -11.06
CA LYS A 256 8.65 12.22 -11.43
C LYS A 256 9.70 13.31 -11.58
N THR A 257 10.85 13.17 -10.93
CA THR A 257 11.95 14.16 -11.03
C THR A 257 12.80 13.98 -12.26
N VAL A 258 12.80 12.79 -12.86
CA VAL A 258 13.68 12.44 -13.99
C VAL A 258 12.95 12.20 -15.30
N ASN A 259 11.63 12.05 -15.31
CA ASN A 259 10.84 11.71 -16.49
C ASN A 259 10.89 12.76 -17.61
N ASN A 260 11.25 14.02 -17.29
CA ASN A 260 11.41 15.10 -18.28
C ASN A 260 12.83 15.16 -18.88
N LYS A 261 13.74 14.25 -18.49
CA LYS A 261 15.10 14.20 -19.05
C LYS A 261 15.11 13.38 -20.35
N ASN A 262 15.85 13.84 -21.36
CA ASN A 262 15.90 13.20 -22.68
C ASN A 262 16.35 11.73 -22.65
N TRP A 263 17.21 11.37 -21.70
CA TRP A 263 17.70 9.99 -21.53
C TRP A 263 16.70 9.06 -20.85
N TYR A 264 15.68 9.62 -20.17
CA TYR A 264 14.75 8.82 -19.36
C TYR A 264 13.86 7.89 -20.21
N ALA A 265 13.28 8.40 -21.29
CA ALA A 265 12.33 7.62 -22.08
C ALA A 265 12.98 6.34 -22.69
N PRO A 266 14.13 6.41 -23.42
CA PRO A 266 14.76 5.20 -23.93
C PRO A 266 15.20 4.24 -22.82
N LEU A 267 15.77 4.75 -21.72
CA LEU A 267 16.15 3.91 -20.57
C LEU A 267 14.93 3.22 -19.95
N ALA A 268 13.82 3.93 -19.80
CA ALA A 268 12.59 3.37 -19.23
C ALA A 268 12.02 2.23 -20.10
N TYR A 269 12.11 2.31 -21.43
CA TYR A 269 11.71 1.21 -22.32
C TYR A 269 12.63 0.01 -22.18
N VAL A 270 13.95 0.20 -22.19
CA VAL A 270 14.92 -0.88 -21.98
C VAL A 270 14.69 -1.57 -20.63
N CYS A 271 14.59 -0.80 -19.55
CA CYS A 271 14.32 -1.34 -18.20
C CYS A 271 12.98 -2.08 -18.14
N SER A 272 11.95 -1.59 -18.83
CA SER A 272 10.64 -2.26 -18.87
C SER A 272 10.70 -3.61 -19.58
N LEU A 273 11.42 -3.71 -20.70
CA LEU A 273 11.60 -4.96 -21.43
C LEU A 273 12.43 -5.96 -20.62
N LEU A 274 13.55 -5.52 -20.06
CA LEU A 274 14.37 -6.38 -19.18
C LEU A 274 13.57 -6.85 -17.95
N GLY A 275 12.84 -5.94 -17.32
CA GLY A 275 11.98 -6.27 -16.18
C GLY A 275 10.89 -7.27 -16.56
N LEU A 276 10.28 -7.13 -17.74
CA LEU A 276 9.28 -8.08 -18.24
C LEU A 276 9.90 -9.48 -18.41
N VAL A 277 11.06 -9.59 -19.04
CA VAL A 277 11.77 -10.86 -19.21
C VAL A 277 12.10 -11.50 -17.87
N VAL A 278 12.65 -10.73 -16.92
CA VAL A 278 12.96 -11.22 -15.57
C VAL A 278 11.68 -11.70 -14.86
N CYS A 279 10.57 -10.98 -14.97
CA CYS A 279 9.29 -11.40 -14.41
C CYS A 279 8.78 -12.71 -15.05
N ILE A 280 8.88 -12.87 -16.37
CA ILE A 280 8.47 -14.10 -17.07
C ILE A 280 9.32 -15.28 -16.58
N LEU A 281 10.64 -15.12 -16.49
CA LEU A 281 11.54 -16.17 -15.98
C LEU A 281 11.22 -16.52 -14.52
N SER A 282 10.95 -15.52 -13.68
CA SER A 282 10.55 -15.74 -12.28
C SER A 282 9.22 -16.47 -12.18
N LEU A 283 8.24 -16.14 -13.00
CA LEU A 283 6.93 -16.82 -13.02
C LEU A 283 7.03 -18.25 -13.57
N ALA A 284 7.89 -18.49 -14.56
CA ALA A 284 8.11 -19.82 -15.14
C ALA A 284 8.80 -20.79 -14.16
N SER A 285 9.60 -20.26 -13.24
CA SER A 285 10.33 -21.06 -12.22
C SER A 285 9.59 -21.19 -10.89
N GLY A 286 8.53 -20.42 -10.65
CA GLY A 286 7.83 -20.31 -9.38
C GLY A 286 6.44 -20.92 -9.37
N THR A 287 5.90 -21.10 -8.17
CA THR A 287 4.50 -21.45 -7.95
C THR A 287 3.63 -20.22 -8.09
N TYR A 288 2.37 -20.43 -8.53
CA TYR A 288 1.36 -19.36 -8.61
C TYR A 288 1.20 -18.63 -7.27
N ASN A 289 1.39 -17.31 -7.28
CA ASN A 289 1.15 -16.45 -6.14
C ASN A 289 0.07 -15.41 -6.51
N PRO A 290 -1.20 -15.62 -6.09
CA PRO A 290 -2.32 -14.73 -6.40
C PRO A 290 -2.08 -13.34 -5.83
N PHE A 291 -2.80 -12.34 -6.36
CA PHE A 291 -2.85 -11.03 -5.72
C PHE A 291 -3.47 -11.14 -4.33
N ILE A 292 -2.97 -10.30 -3.41
CA ILE A 292 -3.37 -10.33 -2.00
C ILE A 292 -4.87 -10.14 -1.83
N TYR A 293 -5.53 -9.37 -2.71
CA TYR A 293 -6.97 -9.16 -2.71
C TYR A 293 -7.82 -10.39 -3.05
N PHE A 294 -7.24 -11.44 -3.59
CA PHE A 294 -7.94 -12.73 -3.77
C PHE A 294 -7.85 -13.65 -2.56
N ARG A 295 -7.21 -13.19 -1.47
CA ARG A 295 -7.08 -13.94 -0.21
C ARG A 295 -8.06 -13.46 0.88
N PHE A 296 -8.87 -12.44 0.61
CA PHE A 296 -9.86 -11.85 1.52
C PHE A 296 -11.27 -12.20 1.10
#